data_2327d8135e20c382357c933fe6d870f0
#
_entry.id   2327d8135e20c382357c933fe6d870f0
#
_cell.length_a   1.000
_cell.length_b   1.000
_cell.length_c   1.000
_cell.angle_alpha   90.00
_cell.angle_beta   90.00
_cell.angle_gamma   90.00
#
_symmetry.space_group_name_H-M   'P 1'
#
loop_
_entity.id
_entity.type
_entity.pdbx_description
1 polymer ?
#
loop_
_entity_poly.entity_id
_entity_poly.type
_entity_poly.pdbx_seq_one_letter_code
_entity_poly.pdbx_strand_id
1 'polypeptide(L)'
;MSAIIRAEHLTFCYPDEPAGHPPVLDDINLEIEAGSFVAILGHNGSGKSTLAKHINALLTPTQGKLFVEDLDTSDPENLLAIRGKVGMVFQNPDNQIVANVVEDDVAFAPENLGVPPQEIRTRVDAALRQVGMYDFRLHAPHLLSGGQKQRVAIAGVIAMQPKCIVLDEPTA
;
A
#
# COMPACT_ATOMS: atom_id res chain seq x y z
N MET A 1 12.74 -6.62 -19.08
CA MET A 1 12.63 -6.36 -17.63
C MET A 1 11.43 -7.16 -17.15
N SER A 2 11.39 -7.67 -15.94
CA SER A 2 10.25 -8.47 -15.46
C SER A 2 9.15 -7.54 -14.92
N ALA A 3 7.89 -7.85 -15.24
CA ALA A 3 6.75 -7.16 -14.66
C ALA A 3 6.73 -7.35 -13.13
N ILE A 4 6.51 -6.25 -12.39
CA ILE A 4 6.29 -6.31 -10.95
C ILE A 4 4.80 -6.47 -10.63
N ILE A 5 3.92 -5.89 -11.45
CA ILE A 5 2.46 -6.01 -11.36
C ILE A 5 1.94 -6.43 -12.73
N ARG A 6 1.06 -7.44 -12.77
CA ARG A 6 0.41 -7.88 -14.00
C ARG A 6 -1.05 -8.24 -13.70
N ALA A 7 -1.96 -7.56 -14.39
CA ALA A 7 -3.39 -7.86 -14.35
C ALA A 7 -3.84 -8.45 -15.69
N GLU A 8 -4.62 -9.52 -15.63
CA GLU A 8 -5.14 -10.25 -16.78
C GLU A 8 -6.67 -10.34 -16.65
N HIS A 9 -7.39 -9.64 -17.54
CA HIS A 9 -8.85 -9.62 -17.57
C HIS A 9 -9.48 -9.34 -16.20
N LEU A 10 -8.84 -8.45 -15.40
CA LEU A 10 -9.26 -8.13 -14.04
C LEU A 10 -10.61 -7.44 -14.05
N THR A 11 -11.62 -8.08 -13.48
CA THR A 11 -12.96 -7.55 -13.29
C THR A 11 -13.33 -7.61 -11.82
N PHE A 12 -13.95 -6.55 -11.29
CA PHE A 12 -14.35 -6.49 -9.89
C PHE A 12 -15.68 -5.77 -9.68
N CYS A 13 -16.56 -6.41 -8.90
CA CYS A 13 -17.79 -5.85 -8.35
C CYS A 13 -17.75 -5.93 -6.83
N TYR A 14 -18.22 -4.88 -6.13
CA TYR A 14 -18.40 -4.96 -4.69
C TYR A 14 -19.59 -5.88 -4.35
N PRO A 15 -19.50 -6.71 -3.29
CA PRO A 15 -20.56 -7.67 -2.95
C PRO A 15 -21.91 -7.03 -2.62
N ASP A 16 -21.90 -5.78 -2.13
CA ASP A 16 -23.11 -5.06 -1.68
C ASP A 16 -23.79 -4.27 -2.82
N GLU A 17 -23.27 -4.33 -4.04
CA GLU A 17 -23.89 -3.63 -5.18
C GLU A 17 -25.12 -4.39 -5.71
N PRO A 18 -26.18 -3.66 -6.15
CA PRO A 18 -27.38 -4.27 -6.70
C PRO A 18 -27.06 -5.15 -7.92
N ALA A 19 -27.78 -6.26 -8.07
CA ALA A 19 -27.66 -7.14 -9.21
C ALA A 19 -27.86 -6.35 -10.53
N GLY A 20 -26.88 -6.46 -11.45
CA GLY A 20 -26.90 -5.73 -12.73
C GLY A 20 -26.18 -4.38 -12.72
N HIS A 21 -25.58 -3.98 -11.60
CA HIS A 21 -24.68 -2.82 -11.59
C HIS A 21 -23.41 -3.12 -12.41
N PRO A 22 -22.91 -2.17 -13.20
CA PRO A 22 -21.67 -2.38 -13.94
C PRO A 22 -20.48 -2.57 -12.98
N PRO A 23 -19.49 -3.41 -13.36
CA PRO A 23 -18.30 -3.61 -12.52
C PRO A 23 -17.54 -2.31 -12.31
N VAL A 24 -16.91 -2.17 -11.12
CA VAL A 24 -16.04 -1.02 -10.80
C VAL A 24 -14.72 -1.10 -11.56
N LEU A 25 -14.21 -2.30 -11.78
CA LEU A 25 -13.12 -2.60 -12.70
C LEU A 25 -13.66 -3.59 -13.74
N ASP A 26 -13.48 -3.28 -15.02
CA ASP A 26 -14.03 -4.04 -16.14
C ASP A 26 -12.91 -4.39 -17.12
N ASP A 27 -12.59 -5.68 -17.21
CA ASP A 27 -11.61 -6.26 -18.16
C ASP A 27 -10.26 -5.53 -18.19
N ILE A 28 -9.71 -5.17 -17.02
CA ILE A 28 -8.45 -4.46 -16.92
C ILE A 28 -7.29 -5.39 -17.26
N ASN A 29 -6.51 -4.99 -18.26
CA ASN A 29 -5.28 -5.62 -18.66
C ASN A 29 -4.14 -4.59 -18.45
N LEU A 30 -3.19 -4.89 -17.56
CA LEU A 30 -2.15 -3.96 -17.14
C LEU A 30 -0.86 -4.70 -16.85
N GLU A 31 0.26 -4.14 -17.30
CA GLU A 31 1.60 -4.59 -16.94
C GLU A 31 2.44 -3.41 -16.50
N ILE A 32 3.04 -3.52 -15.31
CA ILE A 32 3.93 -2.50 -14.73
C ILE A 32 5.30 -3.13 -14.52
N GLU A 33 6.31 -2.57 -15.15
CA GLU A 33 7.69 -3.03 -15.03
C GLU A 33 8.33 -2.59 -13.72
N ALA A 34 9.25 -3.40 -13.19
CA ALA A 34 10.04 -3.05 -12.02
C ALA A 34 10.87 -1.77 -12.29
N GLY A 35 10.90 -0.87 -11.30
CA GLY A 35 11.62 0.41 -11.37
C GLY A 35 10.91 1.50 -12.17
N SER A 36 9.70 1.25 -12.70
CA SER A 36 8.90 2.28 -13.37
C SER A 36 8.16 3.17 -12.36
N PHE A 37 7.83 4.38 -12.79
CA PHE A 37 6.91 5.29 -12.11
C PHE A 37 5.63 5.40 -12.95
N VAL A 38 4.49 5.00 -12.38
CA VAL A 38 3.20 4.96 -13.08
C VAL A 38 2.20 5.84 -12.35
N ALA A 39 1.54 6.75 -13.07
CA ALA A 39 0.44 7.56 -12.58
C ALA A 39 -0.88 7.07 -13.17
N ILE A 40 -1.85 6.77 -12.29
CA ILE A 40 -3.22 6.38 -12.67
C ILE A 40 -4.11 7.60 -12.56
N LEU A 41 -4.63 8.09 -13.68
CA LEU A 41 -5.46 9.27 -13.75
C LEU A 41 -6.91 8.90 -14.06
N GLY A 42 -7.85 9.65 -13.48
CA GLY A 42 -9.29 9.47 -13.70
C GLY A 42 -10.12 10.30 -12.73
N HIS A 43 -11.39 10.48 -13.04
CA HIS A 43 -12.35 11.18 -12.17
C HIS A 43 -12.61 10.41 -10.85
N ASN A 44 -13.24 11.06 -9.87
CA ASN A 44 -13.65 10.38 -8.63
C ASN A 44 -14.68 9.28 -8.97
N GLY A 45 -14.51 8.11 -8.32
CA GLY A 45 -15.34 6.94 -8.60
C GLY A 45 -14.93 6.11 -9.84
N SER A 46 -13.81 6.43 -10.52
CA SER A 46 -13.34 5.66 -11.68
C SER A 46 -12.60 4.36 -11.34
N GLY A 47 -12.60 3.91 -10.09
CA GLY A 47 -11.98 2.64 -9.69
C GLY A 47 -10.50 2.71 -9.30
N LYS A 48 -9.84 3.90 -9.27
CA LYS A 48 -8.41 4.05 -8.93
C LYS A 48 -8.03 3.40 -7.59
N SER A 49 -8.73 3.77 -6.51
CA SER A 49 -8.48 3.22 -5.17
C SER A 49 -8.84 1.73 -5.10
N THR A 50 -9.81 1.29 -5.91
CA THR A 50 -10.18 -0.14 -6.01
C THR A 50 -9.02 -0.92 -6.66
N LEU A 51 -8.45 -0.43 -7.75
CA LEU A 51 -7.28 -1.04 -8.38
C LEU A 51 -6.06 -1.04 -7.44
N ALA A 52 -5.80 0.08 -6.75
CA ALA A 52 -4.73 0.19 -5.75
C ALA A 52 -4.84 -0.89 -4.66
N LYS A 53 -6.06 -1.15 -4.16
CA LYS A 53 -6.33 -2.19 -3.16
C LYS A 53 -6.14 -3.62 -3.69
N HIS A 54 -6.36 -3.85 -4.99
CA HIS A 54 -6.06 -5.15 -5.61
C HIS A 54 -4.56 -5.40 -5.70
N ILE A 55 -3.75 -4.36 -6.00
CA ILE A 55 -2.29 -4.49 -6.08
C ILE A 55 -1.67 -4.92 -4.74
N ASN A 56 -2.23 -4.50 -3.61
CA ASN A 56 -1.79 -4.92 -2.27
C ASN A 56 -2.55 -6.15 -1.73
N ALA A 57 -3.36 -6.81 -2.57
CA ALA A 57 -4.20 -7.95 -2.17
C ALA A 57 -5.11 -7.67 -0.95
N LEU A 58 -5.63 -6.43 -0.84
CA LEU A 58 -6.71 -6.07 0.09
C LEU A 58 -8.08 -6.42 -0.49
N LEU A 59 -8.18 -6.42 -1.81
CA LEU A 59 -9.33 -6.91 -2.56
C LEU A 59 -8.84 -8.00 -3.51
N THR A 60 -9.71 -8.98 -3.79
CA THR A 60 -9.46 -10.05 -4.76
C THR A 60 -10.38 -9.88 -5.96
N PRO A 61 -9.91 -10.15 -7.20
CA PRO A 61 -10.72 -10.06 -8.40
C PRO A 61 -11.98 -10.92 -8.30
N THR A 62 -13.10 -10.43 -8.87
CA THR A 62 -14.30 -11.26 -9.10
C THR A 62 -14.10 -12.17 -10.29
N GLN A 63 -13.38 -11.68 -11.32
CA GLN A 63 -12.96 -12.46 -12.51
C GLN A 63 -11.57 -11.99 -12.95
N GLY A 64 -10.88 -12.84 -13.70
CA GLY A 64 -9.51 -12.57 -14.12
C GLY A 64 -8.51 -12.78 -12.98
N LYS A 65 -7.31 -12.22 -13.12
CA LYS A 65 -6.21 -12.40 -12.16
C LYS A 65 -5.38 -11.13 -12.03
N LEU A 66 -4.78 -10.98 -10.85
CA LEU A 66 -3.71 -10.01 -10.62
C LEU A 66 -2.53 -10.72 -9.97
N PHE A 67 -1.33 -10.44 -10.48
CA PHE A 67 -0.08 -10.99 -9.98
C PHE A 67 0.83 -9.87 -9.49
N VAL A 68 1.51 -10.13 -8.37
CA VAL A 68 2.65 -9.35 -7.89
C VAL A 68 3.89 -10.22 -8.11
N GLU A 69 4.75 -9.83 -9.05
CA GLU A 69 5.74 -10.74 -9.63
C GLU A 69 5.00 -11.98 -10.19
N ASP A 70 5.29 -13.17 -9.64
CA ASP A 70 4.62 -14.41 -10.05
C ASP A 70 3.57 -14.89 -9.00
N LEU A 71 3.27 -14.08 -7.97
CA LEU A 71 2.34 -14.42 -6.90
C LEU A 71 0.93 -13.98 -7.26
N ASP A 72 0.00 -14.93 -7.39
CA ASP A 72 -1.44 -14.66 -7.59
C ASP A 72 -2.03 -14.04 -6.31
N THR A 73 -2.65 -12.85 -6.42
CA THR A 73 -3.25 -12.14 -5.29
C THR A 73 -4.50 -12.81 -4.75
N SER A 74 -5.09 -13.74 -5.49
CA SER A 74 -6.27 -14.50 -5.07
C SER A 74 -5.91 -15.72 -4.20
N ASP A 75 -4.64 -16.09 -4.14
CA ASP A 75 -4.17 -17.21 -3.32
C ASP A 75 -3.86 -16.73 -1.88
N PRO A 76 -4.59 -17.24 -0.86
CA PRO A 76 -4.37 -16.86 0.53
C PRO A 76 -2.95 -17.13 1.04
N GLU A 77 -2.25 -18.14 0.49
CA GLU A 77 -0.89 -18.48 0.90
C GLU A 77 0.12 -17.41 0.48
N ASN A 78 -0.18 -16.63 -0.57
CA ASN A 78 0.67 -15.57 -1.08
C ASN A 78 0.50 -14.21 -0.36
N LEU A 79 -0.56 -14.03 0.43
CA LEU A 79 -0.94 -12.71 0.96
C LEU A 79 0.15 -12.03 1.79
N LEU A 80 0.82 -12.79 2.67
CA LEU A 80 1.88 -12.22 3.51
C LEU A 80 3.09 -11.80 2.66
N ALA A 81 3.47 -12.63 1.70
CA ALA A 81 4.58 -12.34 0.78
C ALA A 81 4.28 -11.13 -0.11
N ILE A 82 3.05 -11.02 -0.62
CA ILE A 82 2.60 -9.88 -1.44
C ILE A 82 2.63 -8.59 -0.61
N ARG A 83 2.05 -8.59 0.59
CA ARG A 83 2.01 -7.41 1.47
C ARG A 83 3.40 -6.98 1.96
N GLY A 84 4.34 -7.89 2.05
CA GLY A 84 5.75 -7.56 2.30
C GLY A 84 6.45 -6.91 1.10
N LYS A 85 5.99 -7.21 -0.13
CA LYS A 85 6.57 -6.67 -1.37
C LYS A 85 5.91 -5.37 -1.83
N VAL A 86 4.62 -5.16 -1.51
CA VAL A 86 3.82 -4.01 -1.92
C VAL A 86 3.42 -3.19 -0.70
N GLY A 87 4.07 -2.07 -0.50
CA GLY A 87 3.68 -1.10 0.52
C GLY A 87 2.53 -0.22 0.00
N MET A 88 1.52 0.04 0.83
CA MET A 88 0.40 0.90 0.45
C MET A 88 0.27 2.09 1.41
N VAL A 89 0.13 3.29 0.86
CA VAL A 89 -0.21 4.51 1.57
C VAL A 89 -1.65 4.87 1.24
N PHE A 90 -2.51 4.93 2.26
CA PHE A 90 -3.92 5.26 2.12
C PHE A 90 -4.16 6.77 2.06
N GLN A 91 -5.27 7.16 1.48
CA GLN A 91 -5.71 8.55 1.38
C GLN A 91 -5.83 9.22 2.75
N ASN A 92 -6.38 8.52 3.75
CA ASN A 92 -6.50 9.03 5.11
C ASN A 92 -5.46 8.36 6.03
N PRO A 93 -4.45 9.11 6.54
CA PRO A 93 -3.43 8.55 7.42
C PRO A 93 -3.96 8.06 8.78
N ASP A 94 -5.10 8.59 9.26
CA ASP A 94 -5.71 8.14 10.51
C ASP A 94 -6.21 6.68 10.43
N ASN A 95 -6.47 6.18 9.22
CA ASN A 95 -6.82 4.78 9.00
C ASN A 95 -5.59 3.84 8.94
N GLN A 96 -4.40 4.41 8.88
CA GLN A 96 -3.15 3.65 8.73
C GLN A 96 -2.33 3.63 10.02
N ILE A 97 -2.30 4.75 10.76
CA ILE A 97 -1.54 4.90 12.00
C ILE A 97 -2.25 4.13 13.12
N VAL A 98 -1.55 3.19 13.77
CA VAL A 98 -2.12 2.29 14.79
C VAL A 98 -1.41 2.41 16.15
N ALA A 99 -0.17 2.89 16.19
CA ALA A 99 0.59 3.01 17.43
C ALA A 99 0.37 4.36 18.14
N ASN A 100 0.73 4.42 19.44
CA ASN A 100 0.63 5.62 20.24
C ASN A 100 1.86 6.52 20.17
N VAL A 101 2.94 6.05 19.57
CA VAL A 101 4.21 6.75 19.37
C VAL A 101 4.63 6.62 17.93
N VAL A 102 5.15 7.70 17.34
CA VAL A 102 5.50 7.77 15.91
C VAL A 102 6.53 6.70 15.53
N GLU A 103 7.62 6.52 16.30
CA GLU A 103 8.64 5.54 15.96
C GLU A 103 8.12 4.09 16.05
N ASP A 104 7.22 3.82 16.99
CA ASP A 104 6.59 2.50 17.12
C ASP A 104 5.67 2.21 15.94
N ASP A 105 4.95 3.22 15.44
CA ASP A 105 4.11 3.08 14.25
C ASP A 105 4.93 2.76 13.00
N VAL A 106 6.06 3.46 12.81
CA VAL A 106 6.97 3.20 11.70
C VAL A 106 7.67 1.83 11.82
N ALA A 107 7.89 1.33 13.06
CA ALA A 107 8.46 0.02 13.33
C ALA A 107 7.47 -1.13 13.09
N PHE A 108 6.16 -0.87 13.16
CA PHE A 108 5.11 -1.88 13.17
C PHE A 108 5.18 -2.85 11.99
N ALA A 109 5.37 -2.34 10.78
CA ALA A 109 5.41 -3.19 9.59
C ALA A 109 6.71 -4.02 9.49
N PRO A 110 7.91 -3.48 9.68
CA PRO A 110 9.14 -4.28 9.77
C PRO A 110 9.10 -5.35 10.86
N GLU A 111 8.51 -5.07 12.02
CA GLU A 111 8.35 -6.06 13.11
C GLU A 111 7.48 -7.24 12.66
N ASN A 112 6.33 -6.97 12.03
CA ASN A 112 5.45 -8.01 11.51
C ASN A 112 6.09 -8.83 10.38
N LEU A 113 7.05 -8.26 9.67
CA LEU A 113 7.84 -8.97 8.66
C LEU A 113 9.01 -9.77 9.24
N GLY A 114 9.21 -9.75 10.56
CA GLY A 114 10.26 -10.50 11.25
C GLY A 114 11.67 -9.92 11.05
N VAL A 115 11.79 -8.63 10.75
CA VAL A 115 13.08 -7.96 10.62
C VAL A 115 13.80 -7.92 11.99
N PRO A 116 15.11 -8.20 12.06
CA PRO A 116 15.85 -8.16 13.32
C PRO A 116 15.78 -6.79 14.03
N PRO A 117 15.66 -6.72 15.38
CA PRO A 117 15.45 -5.46 16.11
C PRO A 117 16.48 -4.36 15.82
N GLN A 118 17.76 -4.72 15.68
CA GLN A 118 18.82 -3.76 15.37
C GLN A 118 18.65 -3.14 13.98
N GLU A 119 18.17 -3.94 13.02
CA GLU A 119 17.89 -3.48 11.67
C GLU A 119 16.61 -2.63 11.62
N ILE A 120 15.56 -2.98 12.39
CA ILE A 120 14.35 -2.18 12.53
C ILE A 120 14.71 -0.77 12.97
N ARG A 121 15.51 -0.60 14.02
CA ARG A 121 15.94 0.72 14.49
C ARG A 121 16.59 1.54 13.38
N THR A 122 17.49 0.94 12.63
CA THR A 122 18.18 1.60 11.51
C THR A 122 17.20 2.02 10.42
N ARG A 123 16.27 1.15 10.05
CA ARG A 123 15.25 1.43 9.01
C ARG A 123 14.30 2.54 9.44
N VAL A 124 13.81 2.51 10.68
CA VAL A 124 12.91 3.52 11.26
C VAL A 124 13.58 4.89 11.29
N ASP A 125 14.80 4.98 11.81
CA ASP A 125 15.54 6.23 11.86
C ASP A 125 15.78 6.81 10.45
N ALA A 126 16.15 5.96 9.50
CA ALA A 126 16.37 6.37 8.12
C ALA A 126 15.07 6.86 7.44
N ALA A 127 13.97 6.11 7.59
CA ALA A 127 12.68 6.46 7.02
C ALA A 127 12.14 7.78 7.58
N LEU A 128 12.20 7.97 8.90
CA LEU A 128 11.76 9.21 9.55
C LEU A 128 12.60 10.43 9.13
N ARG A 129 13.92 10.28 8.94
CA ARG A 129 14.77 11.34 8.41
C ARG A 129 14.42 11.67 6.95
N GLN A 130 14.15 10.66 6.14
CA GLN A 130 13.82 10.83 4.73
C GLN A 130 12.53 11.65 4.52
N VAL A 131 11.54 11.50 5.41
CA VAL A 131 10.29 12.28 5.36
C VAL A 131 10.31 13.54 6.25
N GLY A 132 11.43 13.86 6.92
CA GLY A 132 11.57 15.04 7.78
C GLY A 132 10.75 14.96 9.07
N MET A 133 10.56 13.74 9.62
CA MET A 133 9.78 13.50 10.83
C MET A 133 10.60 12.96 12.01
N TYR A 134 11.92 12.89 11.90
CA TYR A 134 12.78 12.31 12.93
C TYR A 134 12.69 12.99 14.30
N ASP A 135 12.56 14.31 14.34
CA ASP A 135 12.44 15.08 15.58
C ASP A 135 11.12 14.83 16.31
N PHE A 136 10.11 14.32 15.58
CA PHE A 136 8.80 13.96 16.10
C PHE A 136 8.69 12.48 16.50
N ARG A 137 9.76 11.69 16.42
CA ARG A 137 9.70 10.23 16.60
C ARG A 137 9.10 9.76 17.92
N LEU A 138 9.28 10.54 19.00
CA LEU A 138 8.75 10.24 20.34
C LEU A 138 7.38 10.90 20.61
N HIS A 139 6.81 11.60 19.62
CA HIS A 139 5.51 12.24 19.79
C HIS A 139 4.36 11.24 19.59
N ALA A 140 3.25 11.55 20.21
CA ALA A 140 2.01 10.82 19.95
C ALA A 140 1.41 11.28 18.60
N PRO A 141 0.96 10.38 17.71
CA PRO A 141 0.43 10.73 16.41
C PRO A 141 -0.77 11.71 16.44
N HIS A 142 -1.59 11.66 17.48
CA HIS A 142 -2.74 12.56 17.60
C HIS A 142 -2.36 14.04 17.81
N LEU A 143 -1.10 14.34 18.15
CA LEU A 143 -0.56 15.70 18.27
C LEU A 143 -0.04 16.25 16.94
N LEU A 144 0.01 15.43 15.89
CA LEU A 144 0.51 15.80 14.59
C LEU A 144 -0.58 16.42 13.71
N SER A 145 -0.19 17.34 12.83
CA SER A 145 -1.05 17.81 11.74
C SER A 145 -1.32 16.69 10.71
N GLY A 146 -2.37 16.82 9.89
CA GLY A 146 -2.70 15.85 8.85
C GLY A 146 -1.53 15.56 7.91
N GLY A 147 -0.83 16.61 7.43
CA GLY A 147 0.36 16.42 6.58
C GLY A 147 1.56 15.77 7.31
N GLN A 148 1.70 15.96 8.63
CA GLN A 148 2.71 15.25 9.42
C GLN A 148 2.34 13.77 9.57
N LYS A 149 1.07 13.47 9.85
CA LYS A 149 0.56 12.08 9.89
C LYS A 149 0.78 11.37 8.57
N GLN A 150 0.50 12.04 7.44
CA GLN A 150 0.73 11.47 6.12
C GLN A 150 2.21 11.12 5.90
N ARG A 151 3.13 11.98 6.32
CA ARG A 151 4.57 11.70 6.25
C ARG A 151 4.97 10.51 7.15
N VAL A 152 4.37 10.38 8.34
CA VAL A 152 4.59 9.21 9.21
C VAL A 152 4.09 7.93 8.55
N ALA A 153 2.89 7.94 7.96
CA ALA A 153 2.35 6.80 7.22
C ALA A 153 3.27 6.39 6.05
N ILE A 154 3.79 7.37 5.30
CA ILE A 154 4.79 7.11 4.25
C ILE A 154 6.08 6.53 4.83
N ALA A 155 6.57 7.03 5.98
CA ALA A 155 7.76 6.49 6.63
C ALA A 155 7.59 5.01 7.03
N GLY A 156 6.41 4.62 7.55
CA GLY A 156 6.08 3.23 7.85
C GLY A 156 6.18 2.32 6.63
N VAL A 157 5.72 2.80 5.48
CA VAL A 157 5.85 2.06 4.22
C VAL A 157 7.31 1.99 3.75
N ILE A 158 8.06 3.09 3.82
CA ILE A 158 9.49 3.11 3.43
C ILE A 158 10.32 2.17 4.31
N ALA A 159 10.03 2.10 5.62
CA ALA A 159 10.75 1.25 6.57
C ALA A 159 10.60 -0.26 6.27
N MET A 160 9.51 -0.66 5.61
CA MET A 160 9.35 -2.03 5.10
C MET A 160 10.37 -2.38 4.01
N GLN A 161 10.87 -1.40 3.27
CA GLN A 161 11.69 -1.57 2.05
C GLN A 161 10.98 -2.42 0.97
N PRO A 162 9.74 -2.08 0.61
CA PRO A 162 8.97 -2.85 -0.36
C PRO A 162 9.58 -2.71 -1.77
N LYS A 163 9.23 -3.64 -2.67
CA LYS A 163 9.61 -3.58 -4.10
C LYS A 163 8.72 -2.63 -4.90
N CYS A 164 7.49 -2.41 -4.44
CA CYS A 164 6.51 -1.51 -5.04
C CYS A 164 5.84 -0.68 -3.95
N ILE A 165 5.64 0.60 -4.21
CA ILE A 165 4.85 1.49 -3.33
C ILE A 165 3.63 1.96 -4.12
N VAL A 166 2.46 1.73 -3.56
CA VAL A 166 1.18 2.22 -4.07
C VAL A 166 0.73 3.40 -3.22
N LEU A 167 0.49 4.54 -3.86
CA LEU A 167 0.05 5.77 -3.21
C LEU A 167 -1.38 6.08 -3.66
N ASP A 168 -2.35 6.01 -2.75
CA ASP A 168 -3.75 6.34 -3.02
C ASP A 168 -4.03 7.76 -2.51
N GLU A 169 -4.01 8.74 -3.41
CA GLU A 169 -4.21 10.18 -3.16
C GLU A 169 -3.39 10.71 -1.96
N PRO A 170 -2.05 10.57 -1.95
CA PRO A 170 -1.22 10.80 -0.76
C PRO A 170 -1.07 12.28 -0.36
N THR A 171 -1.62 13.21 -1.13
CA THR A 171 -1.48 14.67 -0.92
C THR A 171 -2.82 15.38 -0.72
N ALA A 172 -3.87 14.64 -0.41
CA ALA A 172 -5.20 15.20 -0.16
C ALA A 172 -5.31 15.92 1.19
#